data_ef445e77eea618fc7eb3415c15a46a0e
#
_entry.id   ef445e77eea618fc7eb3415c15a46a0e
#
_cell.length_a   1.000
_cell.length_b   1.000
_cell.length_c   1.000
_cell.angle_alpha   90.00
_cell.angle_beta   90.00
_cell.angle_gamma   90.00
#
_symmetry.space_group_name_H-M   'P 1'
#
loop_
_entity.id
_entity.type
_entity.pdbx_description
1 polymer ?
#
loop_
_entity_poly.entity_id
_entity_poly.type
_entity_poly.pdbx_seq_one_letter_code
_entity_poly.pdbx_strand_id
1 'polypeptide(L)'
;MSVEMSERDTKSINSYYLMLGNVERIGDHAINIAEYTQFMKKWEIRLTEEEKEEIVKMKEISRQTLEALSLEDETKSAEILARVSEGEKEIDEMQKKYLKRQIKRAKKGESKAECGIMFSEMLTDFERIGDYALNVAQLYDEMA
;
A
#
# COMPACT_ATOMS: atom_id res chain seq x y z
N MET A 1 25.12 -32.42 -15.90
CA MET A 1 25.21 -32.53 -14.43
C MET A 1 23.97 -31.87 -13.85
N SER A 2 23.15 -32.64 -13.19
CA SER A 2 22.00 -32.08 -12.48
C SER A 2 22.44 -31.53 -11.13
N VAL A 3 22.06 -30.32 -10.81
CA VAL A 3 22.26 -29.75 -9.49
C VAL A 3 20.99 -29.98 -8.67
N GLU A 4 21.11 -30.80 -7.65
CA GLU A 4 20.00 -30.98 -6.71
C GLU A 4 19.92 -29.79 -5.77
N MET A 5 18.78 -29.11 -5.76
CA MET A 5 18.51 -28.06 -4.81
C MET A 5 17.97 -28.69 -3.51
N SER A 6 18.41 -28.18 -2.37
CA SER A 6 17.85 -28.56 -1.09
C SER A 6 16.40 -28.07 -1.00
N GLU A 7 15.61 -28.67 -0.07
CA GLU A 7 14.25 -28.18 0.21
C GLU A 7 14.25 -26.72 0.65
N ARG A 8 15.28 -26.31 1.40
CA ARG A 8 15.47 -24.93 1.85
C ARG A 8 15.65 -23.99 0.67
N ASP A 9 16.48 -24.35 -0.32
CA ASP A 9 16.73 -23.56 -1.53
C ASP A 9 15.47 -23.42 -2.36
N THR A 10 14.71 -24.50 -2.54
CA THR A 10 13.43 -24.49 -3.25
C THR A 10 12.44 -23.57 -2.56
N LYS A 11 12.34 -23.64 -1.24
CA LYS A 11 11.45 -22.77 -0.43
C LYS A 11 11.85 -21.29 -0.58
N SER A 12 13.15 -20.99 -0.54
CA SER A 12 13.64 -19.62 -0.70
C SER A 12 13.33 -19.08 -2.09
N ILE A 13 13.52 -19.85 -3.14
CA ILE A 13 13.18 -19.44 -4.51
C ILE A 13 11.69 -19.15 -4.64
N ASN A 14 10.84 -20.01 -4.10
CA ASN A 14 9.38 -19.82 -4.11
C ASN A 14 9.00 -18.54 -3.35
N SER A 15 9.62 -18.27 -2.21
CA SER A 15 9.38 -17.04 -1.45
C SER A 15 9.79 -15.80 -2.23
N TYR A 16 10.91 -15.82 -2.94
CA TYR A 16 11.32 -14.71 -3.80
C TYR A 16 10.32 -14.46 -4.92
N TYR A 17 9.80 -15.50 -5.57
CA TYR A 17 8.76 -15.35 -6.58
C TYR A 17 7.51 -14.68 -6.04
N LEU A 18 7.07 -15.10 -4.85
CA LEU A 18 5.90 -14.50 -4.20
C LEU A 18 6.17 -13.04 -3.81
N MET A 19 7.38 -12.74 -3.31
CA MET A 19 7.77 -11.36 -2.99
C MET A 19 7.74 -10.47 -4.23
N LEU A 20 8.30 -10.93 -5.34
CA LEU A 20 8.30 -10.19 -6.61
C LEU A 20 6.87 -9.89 -7.09
N GLY A 21 5.98 -10.87 -7.00
CA GLY A 21 4.57 -10.69 -7.35
C GLY A 21 3.89 -9.63 -6.48
N ASN A 22 4.19 -9.60 -5.18
CA ASN A 22 3.65 -8.59 -4.27
C ASN A 22 4.24 -7.20 -4.56
N VAL A 23 5.53 -7.10 -4.86
CA VAL A 23 6.17 -5.83 -5.24
C VAL A 23 5.56 -5.28 -6.54
N GLU A 24 5.31 -6.14 -7.53
CA GLU A 24 4.64 -5.76 -8.77
C GLU A 24 3.24 -5.16 -8.48
N ARG A 25 2.47 -5.79 -7.61
CA ARG A 25 1.14 -5.29 -7.21
C ARG A 25 1.21 -3.95 -6.49
N ILE A 26 2.22 -3.74 -5.65
CA ILE A 26 2.48 -2.43 -5.03
C ILE A 26 2.65 -1.37 -6.13
N GLY A 27 3.47 -1.67 -7.14
CA GLY A 27 3.69 -0.78 -8.28
C GLY A 27 2.42 -0.48 -9.05
N ASP A 28 1.58 -1.48 -9.31
CA ASP A 28 0.31 -1.33 -10.02
C ASP A 28 -0.65 -0.39 -9.28
N HIS A 29 -0.76 -0.53 -7.96
CA HIS A 29 -1.60 0.35 -7.16
C HIS A 29 -1.04 1.78 -7.06
N ALA A 30 0.28 1.93 -7.02
CA ALA A 30 0.92 3.25 -7.08
C ALA A 30 0.65 3.95 -8.42
N ILE A 31 0.67 3.21 -9.53
CA ILE A 31 0.32 3.71 -10.86
C ILE A 31 -1.14 4.15 -10.89
N ASN A 32 -2.06 3.37 -10.32
CA ASN A 32 -3.47 3.75 -10.25
C ASN A 32 -3.66 5.11 -9.56
N ILE A 33 -2.98 5.32 -8.44
CA ILE A 33 -3.03 6.60 -7.71
C ILE A 33 -2.54 7.75 -8.59
N ALA A 34 -1.42 7.55 -9.29
CA ALA A 34 -0.87 8.54 -10.20
C ALA A 34 -1.83 8.86 -11.36
N GLU A 35 -2.47 7.84 -11.92
CA GLU A 35 -3.45 7.98 -13.00
C GLU A 35 -4.69 8.77 -12.56
N TYR A 36 -5.22 8.51 -11.36
CA TYR A 36 -6.32 9.30 -10.80
C TYR A 36 -5.93 10.78 -10.65
N THR A 37 -4.72 11.04 -10.19
CA THR A 37 -4.21 12.40 -10.04
C THR A 37 -4.15 13.11 -11.39
N GLN A 38 -3.65 12.46 -12.43
CA GLN A 38 -3.59 13.00 -13.79
C GLN A 38 -4.98 13.21 -14.37
N PHE A 39 -5.89 12.28 -14.16
CA PHE A 39 -7.27 12.37 -14.62
C PHE A 39 -7.99 13.56 -13.98
N MET A 40 -7.84 13.72 -12.67
CA MET A 40 -8.44 14.86 -11.96
C MET A 40 -7.91 16.19 -12.49
N LYS A 41 -6.60 16.27 -12.76
CA LYS A 41 -5.98 17.47 -13.33
C LYS A 41 -6.53 17.79 -14.73
N LYS A 42 -6.64 16.76 -15.58
CA LYS A 42 -7.14 16.91 -16.95
C LYS A 42 -8.59 17.39 -17.00
N TRP A 43 -9.44 16.85 -16.12
CA TRP A 43 -10.87 17.16 -16.09
C TRP A 43 -11.25 18.23 -15.08
N GLU A 44 -10.25 18.91 -14.51
CA GLU A 44 -10.44 19.98 -13.52
C GLU A 44 -11.29 19.55 -12.31
N ILE A 45 -11.17 18.29 -11.93
CA ILE A 45 -11.79 17.74 -10.74
C ILE A 45 -10.87 18.05 -9.55
N ARG A 46 -11.39 18.74 -8.55
CA ARG A 46 -10.60 19.13 -7.38
C ARG A 46 -11.11 18.42 -6.11
N LEU A 47 -10.18 17.85 -5.37
CA LEU A 47 -10.45 17.41 -4.02
C LEU A 47 -10.70 18.64 -3.13
N THR A 48 -11.53 18.47 -2.11
CA THR A 48 -11.66 19.48 -1.05
C THR A 48 -10.35 19.54 -0.27
N GLU A 49 -10.13 20.63 0.48
CA GLU A 49 -8.92 20.74 1.31
C GLU A 49 -8.82 19.62 2.34
N GLU A 50 -9.95 19.19 2.91
CA GLU A 50 -9.99 18.08 3.85
C GLU A 50 -9.60 16.74 3.19
N GLU A 51 -10.14 16.47 2.00
CA GLU A 51 -9.77 15.28 1.22
C GLU A 51 -8.29 15.27 0.85
N LYS A 52 -7.73 16.42 0.45
CA LYS A 52 -6.30 16.56 0.15
C LYS A 52 -5.43 16.24 1.37
N GLU A 53 -5.78 16.75 2.53
CA GLU A 53 -5.05 16.48 3.77
C GLU A 53 -5.04 14.99 4.12
N GLU A 54 -6.18 14.32 3.92
CA GLU A 54 -6.32 12.90 4.16
C GLU A 54 -5.45 12.07 3.19
N ILE A 55 -5.43 12.44 1.91
CA ILE A 55 -4.56 11.79 0.91
C ILE A 55 -3.07 12.01 1.24
N VAL A 56 -2.69 13.22 1.65
CA VAL A 56 -1.31 13.51 2.05
C VAL A 56 -0.87 12.63 3.25
N LYS A 57 -1.74 12.46 4.23
CA LYS A 57 -1.46 11.58 5.38
C LYS A 57 -1.34 10.12 4.97
N MET A 58 -2.22 9.64 4.11
CA MET A 58 -2.16 8.27 3.58
C MET A 58 -0.87 8.05 2.79
N LYS A 59 -0.48 8.99 1.97
CA LYS A 59 0.77 8.95 1.20
C LYS A 59 1.97 8.87 2.13
N GLU A 60 2.00 9.70 3.16
CA GLU A 60 3.14 9.75 4.10
C GLU A 60 3.31 8.45 4.87
N ILE A 61 2.23 7.89 5.42
CA ILE A 61 2.33 6.62 6.16
C ILE A 61 2.66 5.46 5.23
N SER A 62 2.15 5.48 4.00
CA SER A 62 2.48 4.46 2.99
C SER A 62 3.95 4.53 2.61
N ARG A 63 4.50 5.73 2.42
CA ARG A 63 5.92 5.94 2.14
C ARG A 63 6.79 5.42 3.27
N GLN A 64 6.47 5.74 4.51
CA GLN A 64 7.21 5.27 5.69
C GLN A 64 7.17 3.74 5.78
N THR A 65 6.02 3.13 5.51
CA THR A 65 5.86 1.68 5.53
C THR A 65 6.71 1.01 4.47
N LEU A 66 6.73 1.55 3.24
CA LEU A 66 7.57 1.03 2.16
C LEU A 66 9.05 1.23 2.44
N GLU A 67 9.45 2.36 3.01
CA GLU A 67 10.84 2.61 3.39
C GLU A 67 11.33 1.65 4.48
N ALA A 68 10.44 1.15 5.32
CA ALA A 68 10.77 0.13 6.31
C ALA A 68 11.11 -1.23 5.67
N LEU A 69 10.72 -1.46 4.42
CA LEU A 69 11.08 -2.67 3.66
C LEU A 69 12.52 -2.58 3.14
N SER A 70 13.50 -2.64 4.05
CA SER A 70 14.90 -2.76 3.69
C SER A 70 15.29 -4.23 3.66
N LEU A 71 15.48 -4.80 2.48
CA LEU A 71 15.75 -6.22 2.27
C LEU A 71 17.25 -6.53 2.14
N GLU A 72 18.08 -5.70 2.73
CA GLU A 72 19.54 -5.81 2.64
C GLU A 72 20.15 -6.70 3.71
N ASP A 73 19.49 -6.84 4.86
CA ASP A 73 20.01 -7.57 6.02
C ASP A 73 18.95 -8.47 6.62
N GLU A 74 19.06 -9.77 6.37
CA GLU A 74 18.12 -10.79 6.86
C GLU A 74 18.10 -10.89 8.39
N THR A 75 19.13 -10.47 9.08
CA THR A 75 19.16 -10.48 10.55
C THR A 75 18.17 -9.49 11.16
N LYS A 76 17.70 -8.53 10.37
CA LYS A 76 16.72 -7.52 10.78
C LYS A 76 15.29 -7.84 10.33
N SER A 77 15.05 -9.03 9.78
CA SER A 77 13.75 -9.40 9.22
C SER A 77 12.60 -9.26 10.20
N ALA A 78 12.79 -9.68 11.45
CA ALA A 78 11.77 -9.57 12.49
C ALA A 78 11.45 -8.10 12.85
N GLU A 79 12.45 -7.24 12.90
CA GLU A 79 12.29 -5.80 13.13
C GLU A 79 11.55 -5.14 11.97
N ILE A 80 11.93 -5.49 10.74
CA ILE A 80 11.27 -5.02 9.52
C ILE A 80 9.80 -5.43 9.52
N LEU A 81 9.51 -6.70 9.83
CA LEU A 81 8.14 -7.20 9.92
C LEU A 81 7.32 -6.42 10.96
N ALA A 82 7.89 -6.16 12.12
CA ALA A 82 7.20 -5.40 13.18
C ALA A 82 6.85 -3.97 12.70
N ARG A 83 7.79 -3.28 12.06
CA ARG A 83 7.57 -1.92 11.55
C ARG A 83 6.54 -1.88 10.42
N VAL A 84 6.63 -2.81 9.49
CA VAL A 84 5.68 -2.89 8.36
C VAL A 84 4.30 -3.27 8.85
N SER A 85 4.19 -4.19 9.81
CA SER A 85 2.91 -4.58 10.44
C SER A 85 2.24 -3.38 11.10
N GLU A 86 2.99 -2.55 11.81
CA GLU A 86 2.48 -1.33 12.44
C GLU A 86 2.00 -0.33 11.40
N GLY A 87 2.78 -0.12 10.33
CA GLY A 87 2.40 0.76 9.24
C GLY A 87 1.14 0.30 8.51
N GLU A 88 1.05 -0.99 8.21
CA GLU A 88 -0.14 -1.58 7.57
C GLU A 88 -1.39 -1.41 8.42
N LYS A 89 -1.28 -1.65 9.72
CA LYS A 89 -2.38 -1.46 10.65
C LYS A 89 -2.86 0.00 10.67
N GLU A 90 -1.93 0.94 10.69
CA GLU A 90 -2.24 2.37 10.67
C GLU A 90 -2.90 2.79 9.36
N ILE A 91 -2.41 2.31 8.22
CA ILE A 91 -3.02 2.55 6.90
C ILE A 91 -4.47 2.04 6.89
N ASP A 92 -4.70 0.84 7.39
CA ASP A 92 -6.02 0.22 7.43
C ASP A 92 -7.00 1.02 8.31
N GLU A 93 -6.56 1.44 9.48
CA GLU A 93 -7.36 2.28 10.39
C GLU A 93 -7.69 3.64 9.77
N MET A 94 -6.70 4.27 9.12
CA MET A 94 -6.89 5.56 8.45
C MET A 94 -7.85 5.44 7.27
N GLN A 95 -7.73 4.39 6.47
CA GLN A 95 -8.66 4.13 5.36
C GLN A 95 -10.11 4.06 5.86
N LYS A 96 -10.36 3.26 6.87
CA LYS A 96 -11.71 3.11 7.45
C LYS A 96 -12.25 4.44 7.97
N LYS A 97 -11.43 5.19 8.66
CA LYS A 97 -11.78 6.51 9.20
C LYS A 97 -12.13 7.50 8.08
N TYR A 98 -11.31 7.57 7.05
CA TYR A 98 -11.49 8.51 5.94
C TYR A 98 -12.67 8.12 5.05
N LEU A 99 -12.93 6.83 4.85
CA LEU A 99 -14.14 6.37 4.14
C LEU A 99 -15.41 6.78 4.89
N LYS A 100 -15.44 6.66 6.21
CA LYS A 100 -16.59 7.12 7.03
C LYS A 100 -16.80 8.64 6.88
N ARG A 101 -15.73 9.41 6.92
CA ARG A 101 -15.79 10.86 6.70
C ARG A 101 -16.30 11.20 5.31
N GLN A 102 -15.85 10.44 4.30
CA GLN A 102 -16.26 10.65 2.91
C GLN A 102 -17.75 10.40 2.72
N ILE A 103 -18.29 9.35 3.34
CA ILE A 103 -19.72 9.06 3.30
C ILE A 103 -20.52 10.24 3.89
N LYS A 104 -20.07 10.81 5.00
CA LYS A 104 -20.71 11.98 5.62
C LYS A 104 -20.64 13.20 4.70
N ARG A 105 -19.48 13.47 4.09
CA ARG A 105 -19.31 14.57 3.12
C ARG A 105 -20.26 14.43 1.92
N ALA A 106 -20.38 13.23 1.38
CA ALA A 106 -21.27 12.94 0.28
C ALA A 106 -22.74 13.18 0.64
N LYS A 107 -23.16 12.73 1.82
CA LYS A 107 -24.52 12.93 2.31
C LYS A 107 -24.89 14.39 2.52
N LYS A 108 -23.92 15.21 2.92
CA LYS A 108 -24.08 16.65 3.13
C LYS A 108 -23.92 17.47 1.85
N GLY A 109 -23.61 16.84 0.72
CA GLY A 109 -23.33 17.53 -0.52
C GLY A 109 -22.03 18.32 -0.53
N GLU A 110 -21.11 18.04 0.39
CA GLU A 110 -19.80 18.71 0.53
C GLU A 110 -18.75 18.17 -0.43
N SER A 111 -19.00 17.02 -1.06
CA SER A 111 -18.12 16.41 -2.05
C SER A 111 -18.94 15.99 -3.27
N LYS A 112 -18.43 16.33 -4.46
CA LYS A 112 -19.06 15.91 -5.71
C LYS A 112 -18.90 14.41 -5.90
N ALA A 113 -19.89 13.75 -6.49
CA ALA A 113 -19.90 12.30 -6.68
C ALA A 113 -18.65 11.77 -7.38
N GLU A 114 -18.23 12.42 -8.46
CA GLU A 114 -17.04 12.02 -9.24
C GLU A 114 -15.77 12.08 -8.41
N CYS A 115 -15.61 13.16 -7.65
CA CYS A 115 -14.48 13.38 -6.75
C CYS A 115 -14.48 12.33 -5.63
N GLY A 116 -15.64 12.07 -5.05
CA GLY A 116 -15.81 11.08 -3.98
C GLY A 116 -15.45 9.67 -4.41
N ILE A 117 -15.83 9.28 -5.63
CA ILE A 117 -15.49 7.97 -6.19
C ILE A 117 -13.96 7.84 -6.32
N MET A 118 -13.30 8.83 -6.92
CA MET A 118 -11.84 8.81 -7.09
C MET A 118 -11.10 8.82 -5.77
N PHE A 119 -11.55 9.64 -4.83
CA PHE A 119 -10.98 9.69 -3.48
C PHE A 119 -11.07 8.32 -2.80
N SER A 120 -12.22 7.66 -2.85
CA SER A 120 -12.43 6.34 -2.26
C SER A 120 -11.57 5.26 -2.92
N GLU A 121 -11.44 5.31 -4.25
CA GLU A 121 -10.56 4.41 -5.00
C GLU A 121 -9.08 4.60 -4.61
N MET A 122 -8.64 5.84 -4.46
CA MET A 122 -7.26 6.13 -4.01
C MET A 122 -7.01 5.58 -2.60
N LEU A 123 -7.95 5.72 -1.68
CA LEU A 123 -7.83 5.14 -0.34
C LEU A 123 -7.69 3.62 -0.39
N THR A 124 -8.46 2.97 -1.27
CA THR A 124 -8.37 1.52 -1.47
C THR A 124 -7.01 1.11 -2.03
N ASP A 125 -6.46 1.87 -2.99
CA ASP A 125 -5.12 1.61 -3.52
C ASP A 125 -4.04 1.73 -2.43
N PHE A 126 -4.11 2.73 -1.57
CA PHE A 126 -3.18 2.86 -0.44
C PHE A 126 -3.28 1.67 0.52
N GLU A 127 -4.49 1.23 0.83
CA GLU A 127 -4.71 0.07 1.70
C GLU A 127 -4.12 -1.21 1.08
N ARG A 128 -4.29 -1.42 -0.22
CA ARG A 128 -3.69 -2.53 -0.96
C ARG A 128 -2.17 -2.50 -0.93
N ILE A 129 -1.58 -1.33 -1.08
CA ILE A 129 -0.12 -1.16 -0.96
C ILE A 129 0.35 -1.63 0.41
N GLY A 130 -0.34 -1.26 1.47
CA GLY A 130 -0.02 -1.70 2.83
C GLY A 130 -0.12 -3.22 2.99
N ASP A 131 -1.16 -3.84 2.45
CA ASP A 131 -1.36 -5.31 2.50
C ASP A 131 -0.22 -6.04 1.81
N TYR A 132 0.16 -5.61 0.61
CA TYR A 132 1.24 -6.24 -0.14
C TYR A 132 2.61 -6.00 0.49
N ALA A 133 2.83 -4.83 1.07
CA ALA A 133 4.04 -4.54 1.83
C ALA A 133 4.18 -5.50 3.02
N LEU A 134 3.10 -5.75 3.73
CA LEU A 134 3.09 -6.71 4.85
C LEU A 134 3.39 -8.13 4.35
N ASN A 135 2.80 -8.54 3.23
CA ASN A 135 3.09 -9.85 2.63
C ASN A 135 4.59 -10.00 2.31
N VAL A 136 5.23 -8.98 1.76
CA VAL A 136 6.67 -8.99 1.47
C VAL A 136 7.48 -9.16 2.77
N ALA A 137 7.14 -8.39 3.80
CA ALA A 137 7.84 -8.47 5.09
C ALA A 137 7.69 -9.85 5.74
N GLN A 138 6.51 -10.44 5.68
CA GLN A 138 6.25 -11.79 6.20
C GLN A 138 7.06 -12.85 5.46
N LEU A 139 7.08 -12.80 4.14
CA LEU A 139 7.85 -13.72 3.32
C LEU A 139 9.35 -13.60 3.59
N TYR A 140 9.83 -12.38 3.75
CA TYR A 140 11.23 -12.11 4.06
C TYR A 140 11.62 -12.68 5.43
N ASP A 141 10.79 -12.50 6.43
CA ASP A 141 11.02 -13.05 7.78
C ASP A 141 11.00 -14.58 7.79
N GLU A 142 10.13 -15.21 7.00
CA GLU A 142 10.08 -16.67 6.85
C GLU A 142 11.34 -17.26 6.23
N MET A 143 12.07 -16.47 5.46
CA MET A 143 13.33 -16.89 4.81
C MET A 143 14.55 -16.80 5.72
N ALA A 144 14.44 -16.01 6.77
CA ALA A 144 15.54 -15.74 7.68
C ALA A 144 15.83 -16.88 8.68
#